data_ef2ba37410457a7de9c6994b8ac8799e
#
_entry.id   ef2ba37410457a7de9c6994b8ac8799e
#
_cell.length_a   1.000
_cell.length_b   1.000
_cell.length_c   1.000
_cell.angle_alpha   90.00
_cell.angle_beta   90.00
_cell.angle_gamma   90.00
#
_symmetry.space_group_name_H-M   'P 1'
#
loop_
_entity.id
_entity.type
_entity.pdbx_description
1 polymer ?
#
loop_
_entity_poly.entity_id
_entity_poly.type
_entity_poly.pdbx_seq_one_letter_code
_entity_poly.pdbx_strand_id
1 'polypeptide(L)'
;HYRDTSLKVPSYENCEYDGEPKNYFIMAKDAEDVCISGSGVIDGSEENFYGEIDHNFIEGTYYPRIPMLLMKGVQHLTIREVTLTRSAFWTVHMVGCQDVLIDGIRILNNLKMVNCDGIDPDHCRNVRINNCHIESADDCIVFKTTEKNAYLGPCENIVVSNCTLTSTSAAIKFGTESVSDFRNITVTNCVISRTNRGISLMLRDGGNIENVTFANLHINTRMFSDQWWGEAEAICVTAVDRKQGNRAGHIRNVHFENINCSGENGIFLHGSEGNSLEDISFRHIRVDIRKQTAWPIDHWDLRPSEVPGMIPG
;
A
#
# COMPACT_ATOMS: atom_id res chain seq x y z
N HIS A 1 21.52 -4.78 17.38
CA HIS A 1 20.45 -4.98 18.37
C HIS A 1 19.45 -3.82 18.28
N TYR A 2 18.45 -4.02 17.45
CA TYR A 2 17.46 -2.99 17.14
C TYR A 2 16.21 -3.04 18.04
N ARG A 3 16.12 -4.03 18.90
CA ARG A 3 14.99 -4.27 19.77
C ARG A 3 15.16 -3.59 21.11
N ASP A 4 14.32 -2.61 21.40
CA ASP A 4 14.18 -2.06 22.76
C ASP A 4 13.03 -2.79 23.47
N THR A 5 13.39 -3.76 24.30
CA THR A 5 12.41 -4.56 25.06
C THR A 5 11.79 -3.82 26.23
N SER A 6 12.25 -2.61 26.54
CA SER A 6 11.64 -1.76 27.59
C SER A 6 10.40 -1.04 27.11
N LEU A 7 10.23 -0.90 25.80
CA LEU A 7 9.10 -0.20 25.19
C LEU A 7 8.10 -1.24 24.66
N LYS A 8 7.05 -1.48 25.41
CA LYS A 8 5.87 -2.18 24.93
C LYS A 8 4.83 -1.13 24.55
N VAL A 9 4.79 -0.72 23.32
CA VAL A 9 3.80 0.23 22.81
C VAL A 9 3.13 -0.39 21.61
N PRO A 10 1.83 -0.18 21.44
CA PRO A 10 1.13 -0.62 20.24
C PRO A 10 1.85 -0.12 18.99
N SER A 11 1.88 -0.95 17.97
CA SER A 11 2.71 -0.67 16.79
C SER A 11 2.34 0.62 16.07
N TYR A 12 1.13 1.07 16.20
CA TYR A 12 0.64 2.28 15.58
C TYR A 12 1.10 3.59 16.22
N GLU A 13 1.42 3.60 17.50
CA GLU A 13 1.70 4.85 18.23
C GLU A 13 3.12 5.38 18.03
N ASN A 14 4.03 4.60 17.50
CA ASN A 14 5.44 4.99 17.38
C ASN A 14 6.07 4.74 16.02
N CYS A 15 5.28 4.45 15.00
CA CYS A 15 5.77 4.43 13.63
C CYS A 15 5.63 5.81 12.98
N GLU A 16 5.32 5.89 11.73
CA GLU A 16 5.29 7.13 10.96
C GLU A 16 4.27 8.17 11.40
N TYR A 17 3.22 7.75 12.11
CA TYR A 17 2.12 8.65 12.45
C TYR A 17 2.50 9.70 13.50
N ASP A 18 3.22 9.29 14.54
CA ASP A 18 3.53 10.15 15.69
C ASP A 18 4.98 10.57 15.78
N GLY A 19 5.84 9.97 15.02
CA GLY A 19 7.26 10.27 15.09
C GLY A 19 8.06 9.63 13.97
N GLU A 20 9.21 10.18 13.69
CA GLU A 20 10.18 9.45 12.86
C GLU A 20 10.68 8.26 13.68
N PRO A 21 10.69 7.03 13.14
CA PRO A 21 11.35 5.92 13.79
C PRO A 21 12.78 6.31 14.11
N LYS A 22 13.25 6.02 15.31
CA LYS A 22 14.61 6.40 15.74
C LYS A 22 15.68 5.52 15.14
N ASN A 23 15.30 4.36 14.67
CA ASN A 23 16.20 3.36 14.13
C ASN A 23 15.69 2.89 12.76
N TYR A 24 16.62 2.73 11.82
CA TYR A 24 16.38 2.21 10.48
C TYR A 24 17.43 1.14 10.19
N PHE A 25 17.09 0.21 9.32
CA PHE A 25 18.08 -0.75 8.89
C PHE A 25 19.06 -0.12 7.90
N ILE A 26 18.54 0.53 6.84
CA ILE A 26 19.31 1.36 5.91
C ILE A 26 18.57 2.67 5.70
N MET A 27 19.25 3.79 5.82
CA MET A 27 18.66 5.11 5.61
C MET A 27 19.54 5.99 4.73
N ALA A 28 18.90 6.71 3.81
CA ALA A 28 19.48 7.87 3.15
C ALA A 28 18.55 9.08 3.35
N LYS A 29 19.13 10.24 3.70
CA LYS A 29 18.37 11.46 3.93
C LYS A 29 19.05 12.64 3.25
N ASP A 30 18.24 13.46 2.54
CA ASP A 30 18.69 14.69 1.87
C ASP A 30 19.98 14.44 1.03
N ALA A 31 19.93 13.41 0.20
CA ALA A 31 21.07 12.91 -0.58
C ALA A 31 20.74 12.86 -2.08
N GLU A 32 21.78 12.81 -2.91
CA GLU A 32 21.66 12.67 -4.36
C GLU A 32 22.40 11.42 -4.84
N ASP A 33 21.98 10.87 -5.98
CA ASP A 33 22.62 9.75 -6.67
C ASP A 33 22.80 8.49 -5.79
N VAL A 34 21.79 8.14 -5.01
CA VAL A 34 21.80 6.96 -4.15
C VAL A 34 21.47 5.70 -4.96
N CYS A 35 22.30 4.68 -4.87
CA CYS A 35 22.08 3.40 -5.54
C CYS A 35 22.24 2.22 -4.58
N ILE A 36 21.20 1.37 -4.54
CA ILE A 36 21.25 0.03 -3.91
C ILE A 36 21.06 -0.99 -5.04
N SER A 37 22.07 -1.80 -5.32
CA SER A 37 22.03 -2.72 -6.44
C SER A 37 22.78 -4.01 -6.22
N GLY A 38 22.45 -5.04 -6.98
CA GLY A 38 23.13 -6.33 -6.99
C GLY A 38 22.20 -7.49 -6.61
N SER A 39 22.68 -8.72 -6.81
CA SER A 39 21.89 -9.93 -6.61
C SER A 39 21.88 -10.43 -5.15
N GLY A 40 22.32 -9.62 -4.20
CA GLY A 40 22.36 -9.97 -2.78
C GLY A 40 20.99 -9.95 -2.10
N VAL A 41 20.97 -10.40 -0.86
CA VAL A 41 19.79 -10.41 0.01
C VAL A 41 20.01 -9.47 1.18
N ILE A 42 19.03 -8.60 1.43
CA ILE A 42 18.91 -7.78 2.63
C ILE A 42 17.79 -8.38 3.47
N ASP A 43 18.13 -8.83 4.66
CA ASP A 43 17.25 -9.56 5.56
C ASP A 43 16.94 -8.72 6.80
N GLY A 44 15.66 -8.41 7.03
CA GLY A 44 15.19 -7.57 8.13
C GLY A 44 15.09 -8.28 9.46
N SER A 45 15.23 -9.61 9.50
CA SER A 45 15.16 -10.43 10.73
C SER A 45 13.91 -10.13 11.56
N GLU A 46 12.74 -10.12 10.90
CA GLU A 46 11.43 -9.74 11.47
C GLU A 46 11.09 -10.45 12.78
N GLU A 47 11.58 -11.69 12.97
CA GLU A 47 11.32 -12.49 14.15
C GLU A 47 11.80 -11.85 15.46
N ASN A 48 12.72 -10.90 15.39
CA ASN A 48 13.16 -10.13 16.55
C ASN A 48 12.10 -9.12 17.04
N PHE A 49 11.06 -8.90 16.24
CA PHE A 49 10.00 -7.92 16.49
C PHE A 49 8.63 -8.56 16.71
N TYR A 50 8.54 -9.89 16.74
CA TYR A 50 7.30 -10.58 16.95
C TYR A 50 6.71 -10.29 18.34
N GLY A 51 5.44 -9.94 18.35
CA GLY A 51 4.60 -9.90 19.53
C GLY A 51 3.72 -11.14 19.66
N GLU A 52 2.42 -10.95 19.78
CA GLU A 52 1.47 -12.04 19.79
C GLU A 52 1.35 -12.65 18.39
N ILE A 53 1.32 -13.97 18.34
CA ILE A 53 1.12 -14.71 17.10
C ILE A 53 -0.28 -15.28 17.14
N ASP A 54 -1.16 -14.74 16.31
CA ASP A 54 -2.45 -15.31 16.04
C ASP A 54 -2.36 -16.33 14.89
N HIS A 55 -3.44 -17.08 14.70
CA HIS A 55 -3.59 -18.00 13.59
C HIS A 55 -3.44 -17.30 12.22
N ASN A 56 -3.93 -16.08 12.08
CA ASN A 56 -4.01 -15.34 10.82
C ASN A 56 -2.90 -14.33 10.63
N PHE A 57 -2.36 -13.75 11.70
CA PHE A 57 -1.34 -12.70 11.61
C PHE A 57 -0.38 -12.72 12.80
N ILE A 58 0.76 -12.05 12.61
CA ILE A 58 1.78 -11.84 13.62
C ILE A 58 1.78 -10.35 13.94
N GLU A 59 1.45 -10.01 15.19
CA GLU A 59 1.50 -8.64 15.64
C GLU A 59 2.91 -8.25 16.05
N GLY A 60 3.40 -7.14 15.51
CA GLY A 60 4.71 -6.62 15.89
C GLY A 60 4.55 -5.68 17.09
N THR A 61 4.72 -6.19 18.30
CA THR A 61 4.44 -5.44 19.54
C THR A 61 5.65 -4.84 20.19
N TYR A 62 6.83 -5.05 19.66
CA TYR A 62 8.04 -4.47 20.24
C TYR A 62 8.48 -3.26 19.40
N TYR A 63 8.61 -2.13 20.09
CA TYR A 63 8.96 -0.87 19.48
C TYR A 63 10.38 -0.45 19.74
N PRO A 64 10.91 0.34 18.81
CA PRO A 64 10.36 0.64 17.50
C PRO A 64 10.54 -0.53 16.54
N ARG A 65 9.49 -0.89 15.79
CA ARG A 65 9.68 -1.65 14.57
C ARG A 65 10.34 -0.74 13.55
N ILE A 66 11.27 -1.24 12.78
CA ILE A 66 12.07 -0.41 11.87
C ILE A 66 11.68 -0.66 10.42
N PRO A 67 11.47 0.38 9.61
CA PRO A 67 11.47 0.23 8.16
C PRO A 67 12.81 -0.34 7.70
N MET A 68 12.78 -1.21 6.71
CA MET A 68 14.02 -1.80 6.20
C MET A 68 14.84 -0.76 5.45
N LEU A 69 14.26 -0.09 4.47
CA LEU A 69 14.87 1.01 3.74
C LEU A 69 14.05 2.27 3.98
N LEU A 70 14.64 3.32 4.52
CA LEU A 70 14.04 4.65 4.54
C LEU A 70 14.86 5.60 3.68
N MET A 71 14.23 6.11 2.62
CA MET A 71 14.79 7.11 1.72
C MET A 71 14.00 8.41 1.88
N LYS A 72 14.60 9.46 2.42
CA LYS A 72 13.92 10.74 2.66
C LYS A 72 14.60 11.88 1.94
N GLY A 73 13.88 12.59 1.07
CA GLY A 73 14.41 13.71 0.31
C GLY A 73 15.57 13.32 -0.63
N VAL A 74 15.56 12.08 -1.13
CA VAL A 74 16.61 11.60 -2.03
C VAL A 74 16.25 11.95 -3.48
N GLN A 75 17.21 12.49 -4.21
CA GLN A 75 17.12 12.73 -5.64
C GLN A 75 17.95 11.70 -6.41
N HIS A 76 17.44 11.23 -7.54
CA HIS A 76 18.05 10.19 -8.36
C HIS A 76 18.32 8.89 -7.55
N LEU A 77 17.25 8.33 -6.98
CA LEU A 77 17.31 7.06 -6.26
C LEU A 77 17.20 5.88 -7.23
N THR A 78 18.12 4.93 -7.15
CA THR A 78 18.02 3.65 -7.87
C THR A 78 18.07 2.47 -6.90
N ILE A 79 17.07 1.58 -6.95
CA ILE A 79 17.08 0.29 -6.23
C ILE A 79 16.84 -0.81 -7.27
N ARG A 80 17.79 -1.73 -7.46
CA ARG A 80 17.66 -2.74 -8.50
C ARG A 80 18.26 -4.10 -8.17
N GLU A 81 17.61 -5.16 -8.66
CA GLU A 81 18.08 -6.55 -8.66
C GLU A 81 18.26 -7.18 -7.27
N VAL A 82 18.13 -6.42 -6.19
CA VAL A 82 18.28 -6.89 -4.82
C VAL A 82 17.03 -7.64 -4.33
N THR A 83 17.24 -8.62 -3.45
CA THR A 83 16.15 -9.27 -2.71
C THR A 83 16.06 -8.67 -1.31
N LEU A 84 14.87 -8.20 -0.94
CA LEU A 84 14.52 -7.70 0.39
C LEU A 84 13.59 -8.72 1.04
N THR A 85 13.84 -9.12 2.27
CA THR A 85 13.03 -10.16 2.91
C THR A 85 12.92 -9.96 4.42
N ARG A 86 11.86 -10.48 5.01
CA ARG A 86 11.60 -10.51 6.44
C ARG A 86 11.67 -9.12 7.07
N SER A 87 10.99 -8.15 6.44
CA SER A 87 10.87 -6.80 7.01
C SER A 87 9.98 -6.80 8.23
N ALA A 88 10.41 -6.13 9.28
CA ALA A 88 9.62 -5.98 10.50
C ALA A 88 8.53 -4.89 10.39
N PHE A 89 8.63 -4.05 9.38
CA PHE A 89 7.73 -2.92 9.10
C PHE A 89 7.84 -2.59 7.60
N TRP A 90 7.39 -1.44 7.14
CA TRP A 90 7.46 -1.02 5.74
C TRP A 90 8.84 -1.31 5.12
N THR A 91 8.85 -2.00 3.99
CA THR A 91 10.11 -2.51 3.42
C THR A 91 10.89 -1.43 2.69
N VAL A 92 10.25 -0.71 1.78
CA VAL A 92 10.88 0.40 1.04
C VAL A 92 10.03 1.65 1.21
N HIS A 93 10.31 2.42 2.24
CA HIS A 93 9.62 3.68 2.49
C HIS A 93 10.42 4.84 1.89
N MET A 94 9.78 5.56 0.97
CA MET A 94 10.35 6.72 0.30
C MET A 94 9.53 7.96 0.62
N VAL A 95 10.15 8.98 1.19
CA VAL A 95 9.48 10.23 1.57
C VAL A 95 10.06 11.40 0.79
N GLY A 96 9.26 12.04 -0.06
CA GLY A 96 9.67 13.20 -0.85
C GLY A 96 10.82 12.93 -1.82
N CYS A 97 11.00 11.69 -2.24
CA CYS A 97 12.04 11.34 -3.22
C CYS A 97 11.62 11.74 -4.63
N GLN A 98 12.60 12.08 -5.46
CA GLN A 98 12.40 12.47 -6.86
C GLN A 98 13.31 11.68 -7.80
N ASP A 99 12.82 11.46 -9.04
CA ASP A 99 13.54 10.73 -10.08
C ASP A 99 14.02 9.35 -9.62
N VAL A 100 13.05 8.55 -9.20
CA VAL A 100 13.26 7.23 -8.60
C VAL A 100 13.13 6.13 -9.66
N LEU A 101 14.04 5.17 -9.62
CA LEU A 101 13.96 3.91 -10.35
C LEU A 101 14.04 2.72 -9.39
N ILE A 102 12.98 1.92 -9.37
CA ILE A 102 12.98 0.60 -8.71
C ILE A 102 12.79 -0.45 -9.82
N ASP A 103 13.77 -1.31 -10.03
CA ASP A 103 13.76 -2.24 -11.15
C ASP A 103 14.28 -3.62 -10.78
N GLY A 104 13.48 -4.65 -11.11
CA GLY A 104 13.88 -6.05 -10.96
C GLY A 104 14.12 -6.52 -9.52
N ILE A 105 13.61 -5.81 -8.51
CA ILE A 105 13.77 -6.24 -7.12
C ILE A 105 12.77 -7.32 -6.76
N ARG A 106 13.12 -8.08 -5.73
CA ARG A 106 12.21 -9.04 -5.09
C ARG A 106 11.99 -8.63 -3.64
N ILE A 107 10.73 -8.56 -3.23
CA ILE A 107 10.32 -8.39 -1.84
C ILE A 107 9.59 -9.67 -1.44
N LEU A 108 10.13 -10.39 -0.45
CA LEU A 108 9.63 -11.67 0.00
C LEU A 108 9.40 -11.62 1.52
N ASN A 109 8.34 -10.96 1.93
CA ASN A 109 7.97 -10.82 3.32
C ASN A 109 7.07 -11.97 3.80
N ASN A 110 6.98 -12.14 5.09
CA ASN A 110 6.05 -13.06 5.71
C ASN A 110 4.62 -12.57 5.54
N LEU A 111 3.76 -13.37 4.90
CA LEU A 111 2.36 -13.03 4.63
C LEU A 111 1.45 -12.96 5.87
N LYS A 112 2.03 -13.01 7.07
CA LYS A 112 1.32 -12.82 8.33
C LYS A 112 1.83 -11.63 9.14
N MET A 113 3.00 -11.06 8.79
CA MET A 113 3.59 -9.94 9.54
C MET A 113 2.87 -8.64 9.22
N VAL A 114 2.21 -8.04 10.20
CA VAL A 114 1.44 -6.80 10.01
C VAL A 114 2.35 -5.63 9.60
N ASN A 115 1.84 -4.74 8.77
CA ASN A 115 2.51 -3.53 8.28
C ASN A 115 3.88 -3.78 7.62
N CYS A 116 4.07 -4.92 6.98
CA CYS A 116 5.28 -5.15 6.19
C CYS A 116 5.05 -4.81 4.70
N ASP A 117 4.52 -3.62 4.46
CA ASP A 117 4.28 -3.10 3.11
C ASP A 117 5.51 -3.26 2.22
N GLY A 118 5.32 -3.39 0.93
CA GLY A 118 6.43 -3.60 -0.01
C GLY A 118 7.12 -2.29 -0.36
N ILE A 119 6.46 -1.43 -1.11
CA ILE A 119 7.00 -0.15 -1.60
C ILE A 119 6.01 0.95 -1.31
N ASP A 120 6.44 1.95 -0.54
CA ASP A 120 5.64 3.09 -0.08
C ASP A 120 6.19 4.42 -0.62
N PRO A 121 5.79 4.86 -1.81
CA PRO A 121 6.05 6.23 -2.28
C PRO A 121 5.17 7.22 -1.52
N ASP A 122 5.74 7.98 -0.59
CA ASP A 122 5.11 9.00 0.21
C ASP A 122 5.55 10.40 -0.27
N HIS A 123 4.63 11.19 -0.85
CA HIS A 123 4.94 12.48 -1.47
C HIS A 123 6.07 12.44 -2.54
N CYS A 124 6.23 11.32 -3.22
CA CYS A 124 7.29 11.13 -4.22
C CYS A 124 6.88 11.60 -5.62
N ARG A 125 7.85 11.93 -6.44
CA ARG A 125 7.64 12.40 -7.82
C ARG A 125 8.55 11.71 -8.82
N ASN A 126 8.05 11.50 -10.05
CA ASN A 126 8.82 10.92 -11.15
C ASN A 126 9.36 9.52 -10.77
N VAL A 127 8.46 8.62 -10.36
CA VAL A 127 8.83 7.28 -9.88
C VAL A 127 8.52 6.23 -10.93
N ARG A 128 9.45 5.32 -11.16
CA ARG A 128 9.28 4.13 -12.02
C ARG A 128 9.53 2.88 -11.20
N ILE A 129 8.54 2.00 -11.12
CA ILE A 129 8.61 0.71 -10.45
C ILE A 129 8.34 -0.36 -11.50
N ASN A 130 9.37 -1.14 -11.87
CA ASN A 130 9.27 -2.08 -12.99
C ASN A 130 9.84 -3.44 -12.64
N ASN A 131 9.29 -4.48 -13.27
CA ASN A 131 9.84 -5.85 -13.25
C ASN A 131 10.02 -6.44 -11.84
N CYS A 132 9.23 -5.98 -10.87
CA CYS A 132 9.35 -6.39 -9.47
C CYS A 132 8.48 -7.62 -9.15
N HIS A 133 8.95 -8.43 -8.21
CA HIS A 133 8.15 -9.49 -7.59
C HIS A 133 7.97 -9.19 -6.10
N ILE A 134 6.71 -9.03 -5.65
CA ILE A 134 6.43 -8.56 -4.28
C ILE A 134 5.42 -9.50 -3.61
N GLU A 135 5.80 -10.04 -2.46
CA GLU A 135 4.94 -10.74 -1.52
C GLU A 135 4.96 -10.00 -0.18
N SER A 136 3.79 -9.59 0.31
CA SER A 136 3.64 -8.76 1.52
C SER A 136 2.37 -9.11 2.30
N ALA A 137 2.44 -9.05 3.63
CA ALA A 137 1.24 -9.22 4.45
C ALA A 137 0.41 -7.93 4.55
N ASP A 138 0.98 -6.81 4.21
CA ASP A 138 0.24 -5.57 4.00
C ASP A 138 0.33 -5.19 2.52
N ASP A 139 0.23 -3.94 2.15
CA ASP A 139 0.13 -3.53 0.75
C ASP A 139 1.42 -3.80 -0.04
N CYS A 140 1.34 -4.30 -1.28
CA CYS A 140 2.55 -4.50 -2.08
C CYS A 140 3.14 -3.18 -2.57
N ILE A 141 2.32 -2.31 -3.15
CA ILE A 141 2.73 -0.96 -3.57
C ILE A 141 1.62 -0.01 -3.12
N VAL A 142 1.97 0.93 -2.24
CA VAL A 142 0.99 1.87 -1.71
C VAL A 142 1.48 3.31 -1.80
N PHE A 143 0.74 4.12 -2.53
CA PHE A 143 0.98 5.56 -2.63
C PHE A 143 0.39 6.25 -1.41
N LYS A 144 1.20 7.07 -0.75
CA LYS A 144 0.84 7.78 0.47
C LYS A 144 1.10 9.28 0.34
N THR A 145 0.34 10.05 1.11
CA THR A 145 0.63 11.46 1.39
C THR A 145 0.34 11.69 2.86
N THR A 146 1.36 11.47 3.70
CA THR A 146 1.26 11.52 5.15
C THR A 146 1.17 12.96 5.68
N GLU A 147 0.37 13.20 6.71
CA GLU A 147 0.11 14.54 7.26
C GLU A 147 1.41 15.26 7.68
N LYS A 148 2.31 14.55 8.32
CA LYS A 148 3.59 15.09 8.77
C LYS A 148 4.47 15.62 7.64
N ASN A 149 4.31 15.05 6.44
CA ASN A 149 5.09 15.38 5.25
C ASN A 149 4.28 16.21 4.22
N ALA A 150 3.11 16.73 4.59
CA ALA A 150 2.21 17.48 3.69
C ALA A 150 2.89 18.67 2.97
N TYR A 151 3.91 19.25 3.57
CA TYR A 151 4.70 20.34 2.97
C TYR A 151 5.45 19.94 1.70
N LEU A 152 5.62 18.65 1.44
CA LEU A 152 6.26 18.11 0.24
C LEU A 152 5.34 18.11 -0.98
N GLY A 153 4.02 18.28 -0.77
CA GLY A 153 3.03 18.36 -1.85
C GLY A 153 2.59 16.98 -2.37
N PRO A 154 2.20 16.87 -3.65
CA PRO A 154 1.57 15.67 -4.18
C PRO A 154 2.52 14.47 -4.33
N CYS A 155 1.91 13.28 -4.40
CA CYS A 155 2.55 12.06 -4.90
C CYS A 155 2.17 11.92 -6.38
N GLU A 156 3.11 12.07 -7.31
CA GLU A 156 2.75 12.25 -8.72
C GLU A 156 3.76 11.75 -9.76
N ASN A 157 3.27 11.61 -11.01
CA ASN A 157 4.07 11.20 -12.16
C ASN A 157 4.74 9.84 -11.95
N ILE A 158 3.91 8.80 -11.70
CA ILE A 158 4.40 7.47 -11.32
C ILE A 158 3.95 6.43 -12.34
N VAL A 159 4.85 5.53 -12.68
CA VAL A 159 4.56 4.36 -13.51
C VAL A 159 4.94 3.10 -12.76
N VAL A 160 3.99 2.15 -12.69
CA VAL A 160 4.22 0.78 -12.22
C VAL A 160 3.97 -0.16 -13.37
N SER A 161 4.93 -1.03 -13.70
CA SER A 161 4.74 -1.98 -14.81
C SER A 161 5.45 -3.31 -14.64
N ASN A 162 4.91 -4.34 -15.29
CA ASN A 162 5.52 -5.67 -15.38
C ASN A 162 5.80 -6.33 -14.01
N CYS A 163 4.95 -6.09 -13.02
CA CYS A 163 5.13 -6.61 -11.67
C CYS A 163 4.24 -7.83 -11.40
N THR A 164 4.71 -8.70 -10.52
CA THR A 164 3.91 -9.80 -9.94
C THR A 164 3.73 -9.53 -8.45
N LEU A 165 2.47 -9.49 -7.99
CA LEU A 165 2.11 -9.00 -6.67
C LEU A 165 1.23 -10.01 -5.94
N THR A 166 1.54 -10.26 -4.66
CA THR A 166 0.72 -11.05 -3.73
C THR A 166 0.66 -10.33 -2.38
N SER A 167 -0.55 -10.06 -1.89
CA SER A 167 -0.74 -9.35 -0.63
C SER A 167 -1.88 -9.95 0.19
N THR A 168 -1.76 -9.94 1.51
CA THR A 168 -2.91 -10.24 2.38
C THR A 168 -3.79 -9.01 2.64
N SER A 169 -3.37 -7.83 2.21
CA SER A 169 -4.15 -6.58 2.20
C SER A 169 -4.44 -6.16 0.75
N ALA A 170 -3.76 -5.18 0.19
CA ALA A 170 -3.98 -4.76 -1.19
C ALA A 170 -2.72 -4.85 -2.04
N ALA A 171 -2.84 -5.33 -3.28
CA ALA A 171 -1.68 -5.37 -4.17
C ALA A 171 -1.25 -3.97 -4.61
N ILE A 172 -2.20 -3.12 -4.99
CA ILE A 172 -1.98 -1.71 -5.31
C ILE A 172 -2.95 -0.86 -4.50
N LYS A 173 -2.42 0.11 -3.76
CA LYS A 173 -3.25 0.98 -2.92
C LYS A 173 -2.89 2.45 -3.01
N PHE A 174 -3.88 3.30 -2.81
CA PHE A 174 -3.77 4.75 -2.63
C PHE A 174 -4.32 5.08 -1.24
N GLY A 175 -3.52 5.72 -0.42
CA GLY A 175 -3.90 6.06 0.95
C GLY A 175 -3.62 4.90 1.94
N THR A 176 -4.25 4.86 3.10
CA THR A 176 -5.33 5.77 3.55
C THR A 176 -4.86 7.18 3.93
N GLU A 177 -3.57 7.37 4.21
CA GLU A 177 -2.99 8.69 4.40
C GLU A 177 -3.03 9.44 3.05
N SER A 178 -3.87 10.47 2.98
CA SER A 178 -4.24 11.14 1.74
C SER A 178 -4.48 12.63 1.94
N VAL A 179 -3.54 13.31 2.60
CA VAL A 179 -3.66 14.75 2.89
C VAL A 179 -3.32 15.63 1.69
N SER A 180 -2.58 15.12 0.71
CA SER A 180 -2.25 15.79 -0.55
C SER A 180 -2.66 14.93 -1.75
N ASP A 181 -2.59 15.49 -2.94
CA ASP A 181 -3.07 14.83 -4.15
C ASP A 181 -2.20 13.66 -4.60
N PHE A 182 -2.84 12.69 -5.23
CA PHE A 182 -2.24 11.65 -6.06
C PHE A 182 -2.63 11.92 -7.51
N ARG A 183 -1.68 12.07 -8.40
CA ARG A 183 -2.02 12.38 -9.79
C ARG A 183 -1.02 11.88 -10.82
N ASN A 184 -1.51 11.67 -12.04
CA ASN A 184 -0.70 11.20 -13.16
C ASN A 184 -0.01 9.86 -12.87
N ILE A 185 -0.78 8.84 -12.47
CA ILE A 185 -0.25 7.53 -12.08
C ILE A 185 -0.79 6.47 -13.04
N THR A 186 0.11 5.63 -13.56
CA THR A 186 -0.25 4.51 -14.43
C THR A 186 0.26 3.21 -13.86
N VAL A 187 -0.62 2.22 -13.77
CA VAL A 187 -0.29 0.83 -13.40
C VAL A 187 -0.66 -0.08 -14.57
N THR A 188 0.30 -0.79 -15.12
CA THR A 188 0.04 -1.60 -16.31
C THR A 188 0.83 -2.91 -16.37
N ASN A 189 0.32 -3.88 -17.12
CA ASN A 189 0.99 -5.16 -17.39
C ASN A 189 1.39 -5.92 -16.12
N CYS A 190 0.56 -5.93 -15.09
CA CYS A 190 0.85 -6.61 -13.84
C CYS A 190 -0.03 -7.86 -13.64
N VAL A 191 0.52 -8.83 -12.94
CA VAL A 191 -0.20 -10.02 -12.47
C VAL A 191 -0.33 -9.93 -10.95
N ILE A 192 -1.55 -9.81 -10.49
CA ILE A 192 -1.93 -9.76 -9.09
C ILE A 192 -2.55 -11.11 -8.74
N SER A 193 -1.94 -11.85 -7.84
CA SER A 193 -2.37 -13.22 -7.56
C SER A 193 -2.55 -13.50 -6.09
N ARG A 194 -3.65 -14.18 -5.76
CA ARG A 194 -3.95 -14.61 -4.39
C ARG A 194 -3.88 -13.48 -3.36
N THR A 195 -4.31 -12.29 -3.74
CA THR A 195 -4.34 -11.12 -2.85
C THR A 195 -5.71 -10.97 -2.18
N ASN A 196 -5.81 -10.19 -1.11
CA ASN A 196 -7.12 -9.84 -0.57
C ASN A 196 -7.77 -8.80 -1.48
N ARG A 197 -7.31 -7.55 -1.50
CA ARG A 197 -7.75 -6.57 -2.51
C ARG A 197 -6.78 -6.51 -3.69
N GLY A 198 -7.31 -6.46 -4.91
CA GLY A 198 -6.48 -6.25 -6.09
C GLY A 198 -5.99 -4.82 -6.19
N ILE A 199 -6.92 -3.90 -6.41
CA ILE A 199 -6.67 -2.45 -6.48
C ILE A 199 -7.56 -1.77 -5.43
N SER A 200 -6.98 -0.86 -4.66
CA SER A 200 -7.68 -0.16 -3.59
C SER A 200 -7.37 1.34 -3.60
N LEU A 201 -8.35 2.17 -4.00
CA LEU A 201 -8.28 3.61 -3.90
C LEU A 201 -9.07 4.02 -2.64
N MET A 202 -8.34 4.42 -1.59
CA MET A 202 -8.93 4.69 -0.28
C MET A 202 -8.64 6.12 0.17
N LEU A 203 -9.40 7.05 -0.38
CA LEU A 203 -9.28 8.46 -0.02
C LEU A 203 -9.99 8.71 1.31
N ARG A 204 -9.27 9.25 2.29
CA ARG A 204 -9.76 9.46 3.66
C ARG A 204 -9.54 10.88 4.19
N ASP A 205 -8.63 11.61 3.57
CA ASP A 205 -8.21 12.95 3.99
C ASP A 205 -8.42 13.96 2.84
N GLY A 206 -7.94 15.18 2.97
CA GLY A 206 -8.28 16.30 2.09
C GLY A 206 -7.65 16.30 0.68
N GLY A 207 -6.77 15.36 0.36
CA GLY A 207 -6.17 15.23 -0.98
C GLY A 207 -7.15 14.63 -2.00
N ASN A 208 -6.75 14.62 -3.26
CA ASN A 208 -7.53 14.09 -4.39
C ASN A 208 -6.79 12.96 -5.09
N ILE A 209 -7.52 12.10 -5.80
CA ILE A 209 -6.94 11.11 -6.72
C ILE A 209 -7.38 11.48 -8.14
N GLU A 210 -6.43 11.82 -9.00
CA GLU A 210 -6.73 12.35 -10.34
C GLU A 210 -5.81 11.78 -11.43
N ASN A 211 -6.37 11.58 -12.62
CA ASN A 211 -5.62 11.14 -13.80
C ASN A 211 -4.88 9.81 -13.57
N VAL A 212 -5.59 8.77 -13.19
CA VAL A 212 -5.03 7.46 -12.90
C VAL A 212 -5.52 6.42 -13.90
N THR A 213 -4.61 5.60 -14.39
CA THR A 213 -4.94 4.52 -15.34
C THR A 213 -4.44 3.17 -14.84
N PHE A 214 -5.32 2.21 -14.84
CA PHE A 214 -5.03 0.79 -14.61
C PHE A 214 -5.31 0.01 -15.90
N ALA A 215 -4.31 -0.63 -16.48
CA ALA A 215 -4.48 -1.29 -17.77
C ALA A 215 -3.74 -2.64 -17.88
N ASN A 216 -4.32 -3.58 -18.63
CA ASN A 216 -3.69 -4.85 -18.93
C ASN A 216 -3.33 -5.66 -17.67
N LEU A 217 -4.29 -5.89 -16.79
CA LEU A 217 -4.05 -6.56 -15.51
C LEU A 217 -4.76 -7.94 -15.47
N HIS A 218 -4.11 -8.89 -14.80
CA HIS A 218 -4.75 -10.09 -14.30
C HIS A 218 -4.84 -10.00 -12.78
N ILE A 219 -6.05 -10.12 -12.22
CA ILE A 219 -6.30 -9.99 -10.79
C ILE A 219 -6.98 -11.26 -10.29
N ASN A 220 -6.39 -11.88 -9.27
CA ASN A 220 -7.02 -12.97 -8.54
C ASN A 220 -7.07 -12.64 -7.04
N THR A 221 -8.26 -12.62 -6.46
CA THR A 221 -8.48 -12.26 -5.05
C THR A 221 -9.07 -13.39 -4.24
N ARG A 222 -8.76 -13.39 -2.95
CA ARG A 222 -9.33 -14.30 -1.95
C ARG A 222 -9.29 -13.70 -0.56
N MET A 223 -10.20 -14.12 0.31
CA MET A 223 -10.12 -13.81 1.75
C MET A 223 -8.92 -14.50 2.41
N PHE A 224 -8.26 -13.80 3.31
CA PHE A 224 -7.23 -14.36 4.19
C PHE A 224 -7.72 -14.56 5.62
N SER A 225 -8.58 -13.68 6.11
CA SER A 225 -9.28 -13.80 7.37
C SER A 225 -10.48 -12.84 7.39
N ASP A 226 -11.36 -12.99 8.34
CA ASP A 226 -12.48 -12.09 8.62
C ASP A 226 -12.08 -10.85 9.45
N GLN A 227 -10.87 -10.82 9.96
CA GLN A 227 -10.36 -9.73 10.81
C GLN A 227 -9.46 -8.75 10.06
N TRP A 228 -8.87 -9.18 8.95
CA TRP A 228 -7.93 -8.37 8.19
C TRP A 228 -8.63 -7.30 7.33
N TRP A 229 -7.85 -6.50 6.66
CA TRP A 229 -8.34 -5.42 5.81
C TRP A 229 -8.87 -5.95 4.48
N GLY A 230 -10.14 -5.68 4.18
CA GLY A 230 -10.71 -6.00 2.86
C GLY A 230 -11.54 -7.27 2.82
N GLU A 231 -12.42 -7.32 1.83
CA GLU A 231 -13.40 -8.35 1.58
C GLU A 231 -13.17 -9.07 0.23
N ALA A 232 -11.92 -9.27 -0.14
CA ALA A 232 -11.51 -9.89 -1.41
C ALA A 232 -12.01 -9.14 -2.66
N GLU A 233 -12.18 -7.83 -2.60
CA GLU A 233 -12.59 -7.03 -3.75
C GLU A 233 -11.49 -7.00 -4.83
N ALA A 234 -11.86 -7.26 -6.09
CA ALA A 234 -10.92 -7.13 -7.19
C ALA A 234 -10.52 -5.64 -7.39
N ILE A 235 -11.48 -4.73 -7.26
CA ILE A 235 -11.29 -3.28 -7.32
C ILE A 235 -12.17 -2.63 -6.25
N CYS A 236 -11.56 -1.84 -5.39
CA CYS A 236 -12.23 -1.08 -4.34
C CYS A 236 -11.91 0.42 -4.50
N VAL A 237 -12.93 1.26 -4.68
CA VAL A 237 -12.76 2.72 -4.84
C VAL A 237 -13.64 3.43 -3.83
N THR A 238 -13.02 4.08 -2.86
CA THR A 238 -13.75 4.73 -1.77
C THR A 238 -13.20 6.12 -1.44
N ALA A 239 -14.11 7.11 -1.40
CA ALA A 239 -13.83 8.44 -0.89
C ALA A 239 -14.73 8.68 0.33
N VAL A 240 -14.18 8.48 1.52
CA VAL A 240 -14.92 8.47 2.78
C VAL A 240 -14.14 9.26 3.84
N ASP A 241 -14.83 10.10 4.58
CA ASP A 241 -14.20 10.90 5.62
C ASP A 241 -13.58 10.01 6.72
N ARG A 242 -12.35 10.30 7.10
CA ARG A 242 -11.66 9.56 8.17
C ARG A 242 -12.38 9.74 9.52
N LYS A 243 -12.77 10.95 9.84
CA LYS A 243 -13.47 11.31 11.08
C LYS A 243 -14.42 12.47 10.85
N GLN A 244 -15.31 12.70 11.79
CA GLN A 244 -16.25 13.81 11.71
C GLN A 244 -15.49 15.15 11.64
N GLY A 245 -15.87 15.98 10.67
CA GLY A 245 -15.22 17.29 10.42
C GLY A 245 -13.99 17.24 9.51
N ASN A 246 -13.49 16.06 9.18
CA ASN A 246 -12.51 15.87 8.12
C ASN A 246 -13.28 15.61 6.80
N ARG A 247 -12.86 16.20 5.70
CA ARG A 247 -13.46 15.94 4.39
C ARG A 247 -12.45 15.27 3.48
N ALA A 248 -12.78 14.07 3.05
CA ALA A 248 -12.07 13.45 1.94
C ALA A 248 -12.29 14.29 0.67
N GLY A 249 -11.27 14.36 -0.18
CA GLY A 249 -11.36 15.02 -1.47
C GLY A 249 -12.17 14.20 -2.49
N HIS A 250 -11.85 14.34 -3.76
CA HIS A 250 -12.51 13.63 -4.84
C HIS A 250 -11.58 12.63 -5.56
N ILE A 251 -12.20 11.64 -6.18
CA ILE A 251 -11.54 10.70 -7.10
C ILE A 251 -12.10 10.96 -8.48
N ARG A 252 -11.26 11.40 -9.42
CA ARG A 252 -11.68 11.86 -10.75
C ARG A 252 -10.74 11.41 -11.85
N ASN A 253 -11.32 11.18 -13.04
CA ASN A 253 -10.58 10.78 -14.24
C ASN A 253 -9.71 9.52 -13.97
N VAL A 254 -10.38 8.43 -13.56
CA VAL A 254 -9.77 7.14 -13.27
C VAL A 254 -10.27 6.09 -14.24
N HIS A 255 -9.34 5.44 -14.93
CA HIS A 255 -9.65 4.50 -15.99
C HIS A 255 -9.16 3.09 -15.67
N PHE A 256 -10.06 2.12 -15.79
CA PHE A 256 -9.78 0.69 -15.69
C PHE A 256 -10.00 0.06 -17.08
N GLU A 257 -8.95 -0.50 -17.68
CA GLU A 257 -9.02 -1.00 -19.04
C GLU A 257 -8.32 -2.35 -19.22
N ASN A 258 -8.98 -3.26 -19.94
CA ASN A 258 -8.44 -4.58 -20.27
C ASN A 258 -7.98 -5.36 -19.02
N ILE A 259 -8.91 -5.59 -18.08
CA ILE A 259 -8.61 -6.26 -16.80
C ILE A 259 -9.44 -7.55 -16.69
N ASN A 260 -8.77 -8.65 -16.40
CA ASN A 260 -9.41 -9.91 -16.08
C ASN A 260 -9.33 -10.17 -14.57
N CYS A 261 -10.47 -10.20 -13.92
CA CYS A 261 -10.60 -10.48 -12.49
C CYS A 261 -11.20 -11.85 -12.25
N SER A 262 -10.63 -12.58 -11.31
CA SER A 262 -11.22 -13.78 -10.72
C SER A 262 -11.04 -13.74 -9.21
N GLY A 263 -12.05 -14.13 -8.45
CA GLY A 263 -11.91 -14.04 -7.00
C GLY A 263 -13.21 -14.27 -6.25
N GLU A 264 -13.20 -13.93 -4.96
CA GLU A 264 -14.34 -14.18 -4.09
C GLU A 264 -15.32 -13.02 -4.03
N ASN A 265 -14.89 -11.82 -4.44
CA ASN A 265 -15.74 -10.63 -4.49
C ASN A 265 -15.48 -9.84 -5.80
N GLY A 266 -16.29 -8.83 -6.05
CA GLY A 266 -16.31 -8.06 -7.29
C GLY A 266 -15.65 -6.70 -7.20
N ILE A 267 -16.36 -5.68 -7.71
CA ILE A 267 -15.94 -4.29 -7.75
C ILE A 267 -16.84 -3.49 -6.80
N PHE A 268 -16.22 -2.72 -5.92
CA PHE A 268 -16.90 -1.86 -4.97
C PHE A 268 -16.55 -0.39 -5.15
N LEU A 269 -17.56 0.46 -5.30
CA LEU A 269 -17.40 1.91 -5.37
C LEU A 269 -18.30 2.57 -4.33
N HIS A 270 -17.73 3.47 -3.51
CA HIS A 270 -18.48 4.20 -2.51
C HIS A 270 -17.90 5.59 -2.24
N GLY A 271 -18.74 6.60 -2.29
CA GLY A 271 -18.45 7.97 -1.87
C GLY A 271 -19.39 8.40 -0.75
N SER A 272 -18.87 9.00 0.32
CA SER A 272 -19.67 9.64 1.35
C SER A 272 -20.42 10.86 0.78
N GLU A 273 -21.42 11.34 1.51
CA GLU A 273 -22.15 12.55 1.13
C GLU A 273 -21.18 13.75 0.98
N GLY A 274 -21.22 14.37 -0.19
CA GLY A 274 -20.36 15.49 -0.55
C GLY A 274 -18.95 15.10 -1.05
N ASN A 275 -18.61 13.82 -1.11
CA ASN A 275 -17.41 13.31 -1.73
C ASN A 275 -17.77 12.74 -3.10
N SER A 276 -17.08 13.18 -4.13
CA SER A 276 -17.43 12.78 -5.47
C SER A 276 -16.50 11.72 -6.04
N LEU A 277 -17.10 10.76 -6.70
CA LEU A 277 -16.46 9.85 -7.63
C LEU A 277 -16.87 10.29 -9.02
N GLU A 278 -15.97 10.94 -9.77
CA GLU A 278 -16.25 11.56 -11.06
C GLU A 278 -15.44 10.92 -12.18
N ASP A 279 -16.04 10.73 -13.34
CA ASP A 279 -15.37 10.22 -14.53
C ASP A 279 -14.54 8.96 -14.28
N ILE A 280 -15.17 7.95 -13.68
CA ILE A 280 -14.58 6.64 -13.46
C ILE A 280 -15.07 5.71 -14.55
N SER A 281 -14.18 5.18 -15.36
CA SER A 281 -14.53 4.33 -16.49
C SER A 281 -13.97 2.92 -16.36
N PHE A 282 -14.80 1.95 -16.80
CA PHE A 282 -14.46 0.53 -16.87
C PHE A 282 -14.65 0.07 -18.32
N ARG A 283 -13.55 -0.36 -18.97
CA ARG A 283 -13.57 -0.83 -20.35
C ARG A 283 -12.91 -2.20 -20.47
N HIS A 284 -13.59 -3.12 -21.14
CA HIS A 284 -13.07 -4.49 -21.35
C HIS A 284 -12.71 -5.18 -20.02
N ILE A 285 -13.63 -5.11 -19.05
CA ILE A 285 -13.45 -5.74 -17.75
C ILE A 285 -14.22 -7.07 -17.73
N ARG A 286 -13.54 -8.12 -17.29
CA ARG A 286 -14.19 -9.39 -16.97
C ARG A 286 -14.03 -9.69 -15.49
N VAL A 287 -15.12 -10.06 -14.81
CA VAL A 287 -15.13 -10.46 -13.41
C VAL A 287 -15.78 -11.83 -13.27
N ASP A 288 -15.06 -12.82 -12.75
CA ASP A 288 -15.55 -14.15 -12.42
C ASP A 288 -15.50 -14.34 -10.89
N ILE A 289 -16.68 -14.34 -10.25
CA ILE A 289 -16.79 -14.40 -8.79
C ILE A 289 -17.08 -15.83 -8.38
N ARG A 290 -16.19 -16.41 -7.56
CA ARG A 290 -16.34 -17.76 -7.00
C ARG A 290 -15.81 -17.81 -5.58
N LYS A 291 -16.65 -18.20 -4.64
CA LYS A 291 -16.24 -18.43 -3.26
C LYS A 291 -15.23 -19.58 -3.20
N GLN A 292 -14.09 -19.35 -2.57
CA GLN A 292 -12.97 -20.31 -2.48
C GLN A 292 -12.59 -20.63 -1.04
N THR A 293 -12.80 -19.69 -0.11
CA THR A 293 -12.47 -19.83 1.30
C THR A 293 -13.72 -19.96 2.17
N ALA A 294 -13.55 -20.37 3.41
CA ALA A 294 -14.66 -20.46 4.38
C ALA A 294 -15.03 -19.12 5.03
N TRP A 295 -14.20 -18.07 4.83
CA TRP A 295 -14.42 -16.76 5.43
C TRP A 295 -15.69 -16.10 4.86
N PRO A 296 -16.57 -15.52 5.68
CA PRO A 296 -17.74 -14.82 5.18
C PRO A 296 -17.32 -13.58 4.37
N ILE A 297 -18.18 -13.15 3.46
CA ILE A 297 -18.13 -11.85 2.81
C ILE A 297 -19.52 -11.26 3.03
N ASP A 298 -19.70 -10.53 4.11
CA ASP A 298 -21.00 -10.10 4.59
C ASP A 298 -21.07 -8.61 4.95
N HIS A 299 -19.99 -7.87 4.74
CA HIS A 299 -19.96 -6.42 4.97
C HIS A 299 -19.02 -5.73 3.98
N TRP A 300 -18.98 -4.38 4.04
CA TRP A 300 -18.06 -3.56 3.29
C TRP A 300 -17.02 -2.95 4.23
N ASP A 301 -15.77 -3.24 4.00
CA ASP A 301 -14.69 -2.70 4.84
C ASP A 301 -14.32 -1.29 4.40
N LEU A 302 -14.80 -0.30 5.13
CA LEU A 302 -14.54 1.13 4.93
C LEU A 302 -13.49 1.68 5.91
N ARG A 303 -12.81 0.82 6.64
CA ARG A 303 -11.77 1.25 7.59
C ARG A 303 -10.58 1.96 6.89
N PRO A 304 -9.86 2.88 7.54
CA PRO A 304 -10.29 3.54 8.75
C PRO A 304 -11.29 4.67 8.44
N SER A 305 -12.44 4.63 9.08
CA SER A 305 -13.36 5.75 9.13
C SER A 305 -14.19 5.64 10.41
N GLU A 306 -14.29 6.74 11.12
CA GLU A 306 -15.02 6.86 12.39
C GLU A 306 -16.38 7.57 12.23
N VAL A 307 -16.82 7.81 10.99
CA VAL A 307 -18.06 8.53 10.73
C VAL A 307 -19.26 7.62 10.95
N PRO A 308 -20.20 7.98 11.84
CA PRO A 308 -21.43 7.19 12.06
C PRO A 308 -22.29 7.09 10.80
N GLY A 309 -22.90 5.94 10.58
CA GLY A 309 -23.81 5.70 9.45
C GLY A 309 -23.13 5.21 8.18
N MET A 310 -21.90 4.82 8.26
CA MET A 310 -21.27 4.05 7.19
C MET A 310 -21.89 2.67 7.13
N ILE A 311 -22.17 2.27 5.90
CA ILE A 311 -22.99 1.12 5.54
C ILE A 311 -22.56 -0.12 6.33
N PRO A 312 -23.40 -0.65 7.23
CA PRO A 312 -23.24 -2.03 7.61
C PRO A 312 -23.49 -2.88 6.36
N GLY A 313 -22.69 -3.88 6.18
CA GLY A 313 -22.86 -4.85 5.11
C GLY A 313 -24.21 -5.53 5.13
#